data_812b54ca9d16f761b069791ecd2dafa6
#
_entry.id   812b54ca9d16f761b069791ecd2dafa6
#
_cell.length_a   1.000
_cell.length_b   1.000
_cell.length_c   1.000
_cell.angle_alpha   90.00
_cell.angle_beta   90.00
_cell.angle_gamma   90.00
#
_symmetry.space_group_name_H-M   'P 1'
#
loop_
_entity.id
_entity.type
_entity.pdbx_description
1 polymer ?
#
loop_
_entity_poly.entity_id
_entity_poly.type
_entity_poly.pdbx_seq_one_letter_code
_entity_poly.pdbx_strand_id
1 'polypeptide(L)'
;MKELSDRYMDNLSIRLANIMGASFNRMHPILEANTESLRISIWHESRCGRKSMAIRKIPRKLRFGHGDLVKSDYAPESIITLLENCVTAHLSTVIGGQPHAGKTELLKYLATFIPAEEKVGVYEGNQEIHYRQINPHSKCVEFFVDSKITYQDIIRAGLRHNIDWVLLSESRGPEVMELLNSLSTGAYCMTTMH
;
A
#
# COMPACT_ATOMS: atom_id res chain seq x y z
N MET A 1 16.29 -14.80 19.11
CA MET A 1 16.30 -13.37 18.71
C MET A 1 17.52 -12.72 19.35
N LYS A 2 18.43 -12.09 18.60
CA LYS A 2 19.51 -11.30 19.23
C LYS A 2 18.86 -10.03 19.79
N GLU A 3 18.96 -9.82 21.10
CA GLU A 3 18.57 -8.55 21.70
C GLU A 3 19.54 -7.46 21.20
N LEU A 4 18.97 -6.39 20.66
CA LEU A 4 19.72 -5.20 20.29
C LEU A 4 20.02 -4.41 21.56
N SER A 5 21.26 -3.90 21.70
CA SER A 5 21.60 -3.08 22.85
C SER A 5 20.82 -1.75 22.84
N ASP A 6 20.46 -1.24 24.03
CA ASP A 6 19.74 0.03 24.18
C ASP A 6 20.48 1.17 23.47
N ARG A 7 21.80 1.21 23.57
CA ARG A 7 22.66 2.20 22.87
C ARG A 7 22.50 2.14 21.35
N TYR A 8 22.38 0.94 20.78
CA TYR A 8 22.15 0.79 19.33
C TYR A 8 20.78 1.30 18.93
N MET A 9 19.76 0.98 19.72
CA MET A 9 18.39 1.45 19.52
C MET A 9 18.29 2.97 19.61
N ASP A 10 19.01 3.59 20.55
CA ASP A 10 19.08 5.05 20.70
C ASP A 10 19.69 5.71 19.47
N ASN A 11 20.87 5.26 19.07
CA ASN A 11 21.57 5.81 17.92
C ASN A 11 20.73 5.66 16.63
N LEU A 12 20.10 4.53 16.43
CA LEU A 12 19.26 4.28 15.25
C LEU A 12 18.01 5.18 15.26
N SER A 13 17.36 5.32 16.41
CA SER A 13 16.17 6.17 16.57
C SER A 13 16.49 7.63 16.28
N ILE A 14 17.60 8.15 16.82
CA ILE A 14 18.05 9.53 16.58
C ILE A 14 18.40 9.75 15.10
N ARG A 15 19.12 8.82 14.48
CA ARG A 15 19.44 8.90 13.05
C ARG A 15 18.20 8.93 12.17
N LEU A 16 17.24 8.06 12.45
CA LEU A 16 15.97 8.02 11.72
C LEU A 16 15.17 9.31 11.92
N ALA A 17 15.08 9.82 13.13
CA ALA A 17 14.43 11.10 13.42
C ALA A 17 15.08 12.25 12.63
N ASN A 18 16.41 12.32 12.60
CA ASN A 18 17.13 13.35 11.85
C ASN A 18 16.89 13.23 10.32
N ILE A 19 16.93 12.02 9.76
CA ILE A 19 16.64 11.78 8.34
C ILE A 19 15.23 12.23 7.98
N MET A 20 14.26 11.97 8.85
CA MET A 20 12.85 12.33 8.64
C MET A 20 12.54 13.80 9.00
N GLY A 21 13.51 14.56 9.52
CA GLY A 21 13.27 15.92 10.03
C GLY A 21 12.25 15.96 11.17
N ALA A 22 12.12 14.85 11.93
CA ALA A 22 11.13 14.68 12.99
C ALA A 22 11.78 14.74 14.38
N SER A 23 11.02 15.24 15.36
CA SER A 23 11.44 15.20 16.76
C SER A 23 11.08 13.83 17.36
N PHE A 24 12.05 13.18 18.02
CA PHE A 24 11.79 11.94 18.76
C PHE A 24 12.37 12.05 20.17
N ASN A 25 11.51 12.23 21.14
CA ASN A 25 11.85 12.42 22.55
C ASN A 25 10.63 12.16 23.44
N ARG A 26 10.74 12.41 24.74
CA ARG A 26 9.65 12.22 25.70
C ARG A 26 8.38 13.03 25.37
N MET A 27 8.51 14.19 24.75
CA MET A 27 7.38 15.03 24.32
C MET A 27 6.76 14.54 23.00
N HIS A 28 7.60 13.98 22.13
CA HIS A 28 7.21 13.37 20.85
C HIS A 28 7.62 11.88 20.86
N PRO A 29 6.84 11.03 21.56
CA PRO A 29 7.29 9.67 21.94
C PRO A 29 7.09 8.63 20.84
N ILE A 30 6.51 8.99 19.71
CA ILE A 30 6.27 8.10 18.58
C ILE A 30 6.98 8.66 17.36
N LEU A 31 7.81 7.84 16.70
CA LEU A 31 8.41 8.14 15.41
C LEU A 31 7.92 7.15 14.38
N GLU A 32 7.22 7.62 13.38
CA GLU A 32 6.87 6.84 12.19
C GLU A 32 7.71 7.31 11.01
N ALA A 33 8.44 6.38 10.41
CA ALA A 33 9.31 6.65 9.26
C ALA A 33 8.95 5.67 8.13
N ASN A 34 8.63 6.21 6.98
CA ASN A 34 8.34 5.44 5.79
C ASN A 34 9.42 5.73 4.75
N THR A 35 10.02 4.67 4.24
CA THR A 35 10.88 4.70 3.07
C THR A 35 10.22 3.90 1.96
N GLU A 36 10.77 3.95 0.76
CA GLU A 36 10.26 3.16 -0.37
C GLU A 36 10.23 1.64 -0.13
N SER A 37 10.97 1.11 0.84
CA SER A 37 11.08 -0.33 1.10
C SER A 37 10.87 -0.75 2.55
N LEU A 38 10.76 0.22 3.46
CA LEU A 38 10.63 -0.04 4.90
C LEU A 38 9.56 0.87 5.51
N ARG A 39 8.75 0.29 6.37
CA ARG A 39 7.90 1.02 7.31
C ARG A 39 8.44 0.78 8.71
N ILE A 40 8.75 1.86 9.41
CA ILE A 40 9.40 1.82 10.71
C ILE A 40 8.52 2.57 11.70
N SER A 41 8.21 1.94 12.82
CA SER A 41 7.52 2.57 13.95
C SER A 41 8.38 2.40 15.20
N ILE A 42 8.70 3.51 15.87
CA ILE A 42 9.53 3.52 17.07
C ILE A 42 8.75 4.18 18.20
N TRP A 43 8.75 3.54 19.35
CA TRP A 43 8.14 4.06 20.57
C TRP A 43 9.21 4.37 21.60
N HIS A 44 9.14 5.56 22.18
CA HIS A 44 10.02 6.01 23.24
C HIS A 44 9.70 5.26 24.56
N GLU A 45 10.73 4.94 25.35
CA GLU A 45 10.58 4.21 26.62
C GLU A 45 9.62 4.86 27.62
N SER A 46 9.42 6.17 27.54
CA SER A 46 8.45 6.89 28.38
C SER A 46 7.00 6.44 28.20
N ARG A 47 6.69 5.67 27.17
CA ARG A 47 5.33 5.19 26.83
C ARG A 47 5.17 3.68 26.83
N CYS A 48 6.26 2.92 26.76
CA CYS A 48 6.22 1.46 26.67
C CYS A 48 7.21 0.73 27.58
N GLY A 49 7.81 1.46 28.57
CA GLY A 49 8.75 0.89 29.54
C GLY A 49 10.14 0.61 28.98
N ARG A 50 10.25 0.22 27.72
CA ARG A 50 11.49 0.08 26.96
C ARG A 50 11.27 0.68 25.57
N LYS A 51 12.34 1.18 24.94
CA LYS A 51 12.27 1.62 23.56
C LYS A 51 11.92 0.43 22.65
N SER A 52 10.84 0.58 21.88
CA SER A 52 10.34 -0.47 21.01
C SER A 52 10.44 -0.01 19.55
N MET A 53 10.87 -0.91 18.67
CA MET A 53 10.96 -0.63 17.22
C MET A 53 10.36 -1.79 16.45
N ALA A 54 9.44 -1.45 15.54
CA ALA A 54 8.90 -2.38 14.56
C ALA A 54 9.37 -1.94 13.15
N ILE A 55 9.95 -2.87 12.41
CA ILE A 55 10.39 -2.65 11.03
C ILE A 55 9.66 -3.64 10.14
N ARG A 56 8.86 -3.12 9.20
CA ARG A 56 8.19 -3.91 8.16
C ARG A 56 8.88 -3.66 6.82
N LYS A 57 9.31 -4.73 6.16
CA LYS A 57 9.80 -4.66 4.79
C LYS A 57 8.63 -4.59 3.82
N ILE A 58 8.70 -3.68 2.86
CA ILE A 58 7.74 -3.51 1.78
C ILE A 58 8.44 -3.92 0.49
N PRO A 59 8.10 -5.08 -0.09
CA PRO A 59 8.75 -5.54 -1.32
C PRO A 59 8.34 -4.67 -2.51
N ARG A 60 9.32 -4.13 -3.23
CA ARG A 60 9.10 -3.37 -4.47
C ARG A 60 8.80 -4.25 -5.68
N LYS A 61 9.05 -5.54 -5.56
CA LYS A 61 8.81 -6.52 -6.61
C LYS A 61 7.56 -7.32 -6.30
N LEU A 62 6.96 -7.85 -7.33
CA LEU A 62 5.91 -8.86 -7.20
C LEU A 62 6.48 -10.07 -6.44
N ARG A 63 5.80 -10.50 -5.38
CA ARG A 63 6.25 -11.63 -4.54
C ARG A 63 5.73 -12.96 -5.05
N PHE A 64 4.57 -12.95 -5.67
CA PHE A 64 3.85 -14.15 -6.09
C PHE A 64 3.37 -13.97 -7.52
N GLY A 65 3.64 -14.95 -8.35
CA GLY A 65 3.01 -15.11 -9.65
C GLY A 65 1.91 -16.17 -9.58
N HIS A 66 1.25 -16.47 -10.71
CA HIS A 66 0.19 -17.46 -10.82
C HIS A 66 0.57 -18.79 -10.15
N GLY A 67 1.70 -19.36 -10.57
CA GLY A 67 2.15 -20.66 -10.05
C GLY A 67 2.50 -20.65 -8.57
N ASP A 68 2.93 -19.51 -8.00
CA ASP A 68 3.23 -19.41 -6.58
C ASP A 68 1.95 -19.41 -5.76
N LEU A 69 0.90 -18.71 -6.22
CA LEU A 69 -0.41 -18.66 -5.57
C LEU A 69 -1.06 -20.03 -5.54
N VAL A 70 -0.98 -20.80 -6.64
CA VAL A 70 -1.51 -22.15 -6.72
C VAL A 70 -0.70 -23.11 -5.83
N LYS A 71 0.64 -23.09 -5.92
CA LYS A 71 1.52 -23.98 -5.14
C LYS A 71 1.45 -23.73 -3.64
N SER A 72 1.20 -22.49 -3.22
CA SER A 72 1.06 -22.15 -1.80
C SER A 72 -0.33 -22.44 -1.24
N ASP A 73 -1.22 -23.04 -2.03
CA ASP A 73 -2.61 -23.30 -1.67
C ASP A 73 -3.37 -22.04 -1.24
N TYR A 74 -3.00 -20.89 -1.85
CA TYR A 74 -3.67 -19.62 -1.58
C TYR A 74 -5.12 -19.65 -2.07
N ALA A 75 -5.32 -20.16 -3.29
CA ALA A 75 -6.63 -20.47 -3.86
C ALA A 75 -6.49 -21.51 -4.97
N PRO A 76 -7.57 -22.25 -5.32
CA PRO A 76 -7.58 -23.13 -6.49
C PRO A 76 -7.23 -22.39 -7.78
N GLU A 77 -6.55 -23.05 -8.70
CA GLU A 77 -6.11 -22.49 -10.00
C GLU A 77 -7.28 -21.84 -10.77
N SER A 78 -8.45 -22.49 -10.76
CA SER A 78 -9.67 -21.96 -11.40
C SER A 78 -10.10 -20.60 -10.85
N ILE A 79 -9.92 -20.37 -9.54
CA ILE A 79 -10.23 -19.08 -8.90
C ILE A 79 -9.18 -18.04 -9.26
N ILE A 80 -7.90 -18.40 -9.28
CA ILE A 80 -6.83 -17.45 -9.69
C ILE A 80 -7.07 -17.00 -11.14
N THR A 81 -7.31 -17.95 -12.05
CA THR A 81 -7.63 -17.65 -13.46
C THR A 81 -8.91 -16.82 -13.61
N LEU A 82 -9.94 -17.08 -12.81
CA LEU A 82 -11.15 -16.27 -12.80
C LEU A 82 -10.83 -14.81 -12.43
N LEU A 83 -10.03 -14.59 -11.37
CA LEU A 83 -9.66 -13.25 -10.94
C LEU A 83 -8.85 -12.49 -11.99
N GLU A 84 -7.91 -13.16 -12.67
CA GLU A 84 -7.17 -12.60 -13.80
C GLU A 84 -8.11 -12.15 -14.92
N ASN A 85 -9.06 -13.01 -15.28
CA ASN A 85 -10.08 -12.71 -16.30
C ASN A 85 -11.02 -11.57 -15.87
N CYS A 86 -11.32 -11.43 -14.57
CA CYS A 86 -12.09 -10.30 -14.07
C CYS A 86 -11.40 -8.97 -14.36
N VAL A 87 -10.07 -8.88 -14.17
CA VAL A 87 -9.32 -7.66 -14.49
C VAL A 87 -9.32 -7.37 -15.98
N THR A 88 -9.00 -8.38 -16.81
CA THR A 88 -9.02 -8.21 -18.28
C THR A 88 -10.42 -7.89 -18.84
N ALA A 89 -11.48 -8.32 -18.15
CA ALA A 89 -12.87 -7.98 -18.44
C ALA A 89 -13.32 -6.66 -17.79
N HIS A 90 -12.41 -5.87 -17.23
CA HIS A 90 -12.67 -4.56 -16.63
C HIS A 90 -13.67 -4.60 -15.45
N LEU A 91 -13.65 -5.66 -14.65
CA LEU A 91 -14.50 -5.76 -13.47
C LEU A 91 -13.82 -5.10 -12.26
N SER A 92 -14.52 -4.15 -11.66
CA SER A 92 -14.09 -3.56 -10.39
C SER A 92 -14.06 -4.62 -9.28
N THR A 93 -12.95 -4.68 -8.53
CA THR A 93 -12.68 -5.74 -7.58
C THR A 93 -12.39 -5.19 -6.19
N VAL A 94 -13.03 -5.76 -5.18
CA VAL A 94 -12.77 -5.49 -3.76
C VAL A 94 -12.21 -6.74 -3.10
N ILE A 95 -11.03 -6.65 -2.50
CA ILE A 95 -10.34 -7.76 -1.84
C ILE A 95 -10.49 -7.61 -0.33
N GLY A 96 -11.42 -8.36 0.27
CA GLY A 96 -11.66 -8.38 1.71
C GLY A 96 -10.88 -9.48 2.42
N GLY A 97 -10.55 -9.28 3.69
CA GLY A 97 -9.93 -10.33 4.51
C GLY A 97 -9.15 -9.79 5.71
N GLN A 98 -8.72 -10.70 6.57
CA GLN A 98 -8.00 -10.37 7.80
C GLN A 98 -6.64 -9.69 7.53
N PRO A 99 -6.07 -8.98 8.52
CA PRO A 99 -4.70 -8.52 8.46
C PRO A 99 -3.73 -9.66 8.12
N HIS A 100 -2.73 -9.37 7.29
CA HIS A 100 -1.71 -10.33 6.83
C HIS A 100 -2.21 -11.49 5.93
N ALA A 101 -3.47 -11.49 5.51
CA ALA A 101 -4.01 -12.49 4.56
C ALA A 101 -3.45 -12.37 3.13
N GLY A 102 -2.57 -11.39 2.86
CA GLY A 102 -1.97 -11.22 1.53
C GLY A 102 -2.78 -10.35 0.56
N LYS A 103 -3.79 -9.60 1.04
CA LYS A 103 -4.66 -8.75 0.20
C LYS A 103 -3.89 -7.82 -0.74
N THR A 104 -2.94 -7.06 -0.20
CA THR A 104 -2.13 -6.12 -1.00
C THR A 104 -1.27 -6.86 -2.02
N GLU A 105 -0.73 -8.04 -1.69
CA GLU A 105 0.05 -8.83 -2.63
C GLU A 105 -0.83 -9.43 -3.75
N LEU A 106 -2.07 -9.84 -3.44
CA LEU A 106 -3.03 -10.26 -4.45
C LEU A 106 -3.42 -9.07 -5.34
N LEU A 107 -3.69 -7.89 -4.77
CA LEU A 107 -3.97 -6.67 -5.54
C LEU A 107 -2.81 -6.36 -6.49
N LYS A 108 -1.57 -6.38 -6.01
CA LYS A 108 -0.36 -6.16 -6.83
C LYS A 108 -0.28 -7.17 -7.98
N TYR A 109 -0.54 -8.43 -7.71
CA TYR A 109 -0.55 -9.48 -8.71
C TYR A 109 -1.62 -9.21 -9.78
N LEU A 110 -2.87 -9.01 -9.37
CA LEU A 110 -3.98 -8.74 -10.30
C LEU A 110 -3.76 -7.47 -11.10
N ALA A 111 -3.15 -6.44 -10.50
CA ALA A 111 -2.83 -5.19 -11.19
C ALA A 111 -1.83 -5.38 -12.35
N THR A 112 -1.11 -6.50 -12.44
CA THR A 112 -0.25 -6.81 -13.60
C THR A 112 -1.05 -7.19 -14.86
N PHE A 113 -2.34 -7.48 -14.73
CA PHE A 113 -3.23 -7.82 -15.85
C PHE A 113 -3.95 -6.59 -16.43
N ILE A 114 -3.73 -5.40 -15.86
CA ILE A 114 -4.26 -4.16 -16.42
C ILE A 114 -3.51 -3.86 -17.73
N PRO A 115 -4.23 -3.58 -18.84
CA PRO A 115 -3.60 -3.23 -20.12
C PRO A 115 -2.62 -2.05 -19.99
N ALA A 116 -1.46 -2.14 -20.63
CA ALA A 116 -0.38 -1.14 -20.50
C ALA A 116 -0.75 0.23 -21.05
N GLU A 117 -1.67 0.29 -22.00
CA GLU A 117 -2.21 1.51 -22.61
C GLU A 117 -3.20 2.25 -21.69
N GLU A 118 -3.77 1.58 -20.70
CA GLU A 118 -4.71 2.16 -19.76
C GLU A 118 -3.98 2.89 -18.64
N LYS A 119 -4.53 4.01 -18.23
CA LYS A 119 -3.92 4.88 -17.23
C LYS A 119 -4.37 4.51 -15.83
N VAL A 120 -3.40 4.18 -14.99
CA VAL A 120 -3.63 3.75 -13.61
C VAL A 120 -3.34 4.90 -12.65
N GLY A 121 -4.31 5.23 -11.80
CA GLY A 121 -4.14 6.07 -10.62
C GLY A 121 -3.96 5.20 -9.39
N VAL A 122 -2.82 5.32 -8.70
CA VAL A 122 -2.55 4.61 -7.45
C VAL A 122 -2.69 5.60 -6.30
N TYR A 123 -3.49 5.25 -5.30
CA TYR A 123 -3.83 6.12 -4.17
C TYR A 123 -3.43 5.42 -2.87
N GLU A 124 -2.42 5.96 -2.20
CA GLU A 124 -1.80 5.33 -1.03
C GLU A 124 -1.45 6.32 0.09
N GLY A 125 -1.60 5.90 1.34
CA GLY A 125 -1.00 6.60 2.48
C GLY A 125 0.46 6.20 2.69
N ASN A 126 0.78 4.96 2.37
CA ASN A 126 2.14 4.42 2.40
C ASN A 126 2.39 3.68 1.09
N GLN A 127 3.57 3.82 0.53
CA GLN A 127 3.96 3.14 -0.71
C GLN A 127 4.04 1.62 -0.47
N GLU A 128 2.97 0.89 -0.76
CA GLU A 128 2.91 -0.57 -0.63
C GLU A 128 2.74 -1.26 -1.99
N ILE A 129 2.03 -0.64 -2.93
CA ILE A 129 1.71 -1.23 -4.23
C ILE A 129 2.93 -1.22 -5.16
N HIS A 130 3.66 -0.10 -5.20
CA HIS A 130 4.82 0.07 -6.11
C HIS A 130 4.47 -0.26 -7.58
N TYR A 131 3.33 0.23 -8.05
CA TYR A 131 2.78 -0.14 -9.35
C TYR A 131 3.75 0.11 -10.51
N ARG A 132 4.45 1.25 -10.51
CA ARG A 132 5.42 1.62 -11.53
C ARG A 132 6.60 0.64 -11.60
N GLN A 133 7.01 0.05 -10.47
CA GLN A 133 8.11 -0.92 -10.42
C GLN A 133 7.69 -2.31 -10.91
N ILE A 134 6.43 -2.70 -10.68
CA ILE A 134 5.91 -3.99 -11.14
C ILE A 134 5.36 -3.93 -12.58
N ASN A 135 4.98 -2.75 -13.06
CA ASN A 135 4.46 -2.49 -14.41
C ASN A 135 5.22 -1.33 -15.08
N PRO A 136 6.49 -1.46 -15.43
CA PRO A 136 7.35 -0.35 -15.87
C PRO A 136 6.93 0.30 -17.19
N HIS A 137 6.12 -0.38 -18.00
CA HIS A 137 5.64 0.10 -19.31
C HIS A 137 4.23 0.70 -19.25
N SER A 138 3.56 0.65 -18.10
CA SER A 138 2.20 1.16 -17.93
C SER A 138 2.17 2.66 -17.67
N LYS A 139 1.10 3.31 -18.12
CA LYS A 139 0.81 4.70 -17.77
C LYS A 139 0.33 4.75 -16.31
N CYS A 140 1.06 5.44 -15.44
CA CYS A 140 0.72 5.48 -14.01
C CYS A 140 0.95 6.86 -13.41
N VAL A 141 0.02 7.26 -12.53
CA VAL A 141 0.18 8.39 -11.60
C VAL A 141 -0.01 7.86 -10.19
N GLU A 142 0.98 8.09 -9.33
CA GLU A 142 0.94 7.68 -7.92
C GLU A 142 0.65 8.91 -7.05
N PHE A 143 -0.38 8.83 -6.24
CA PHE A 143 -0.85 9.88 -5.34
C PHE A 143 -0.67 9.43 -3.90
N PHE A 144 -0.12 10.31 -3.07
CA PHE A 144 0.15 10.03 -1.67
C PHE A 144 -0.64 10.97 -0.77
N VAL A 145 -1.25 10.42 0.27
CA VAL A 145 -1.91 11.20 1.32
C VAL A 145 -0.95 11.47 2.47
N ASP A 146 -1.17 12.59 3.13
CA ASP A 146 -0.47 12.97 4.35
C ASP A 146 -1.45 13.65 5.33
N SER A 147 -0.92 14.32 6.35
CA SER A 147 -1.73 15.06 7.33
C SER A 147 -2.47 16.28 6.74
N LYS A 148 -2.15 16.72 5.52
CA LYS A 148 -2.71 17.90 4.87
C LYS A 148 -3.65 17.56 3.72
N ILE A 149 -3.42 16.42 3.06
CA ILE A 149 -4.15 15.99 1.86
C ILE A 149 -4.77 14.62 2.12
N THR A 150 -6.09 14.54 2.05
CA THR A 150 -6.85 13.32 2.31
C THR A 150 -7.01 12.44 1.07
N TYR A 151 -7.44 11.19 1.27
CA TYR A 151 -7.82 10.31 0.15
C TYR A 151 -8.93 10.93 -0.73
N GLN A 152 -9.92 11.60 -0.11
CA GLN A 152 -10.98 12.27 -0.83
C GLN A 152 -10.42 13.34 -1.77
N ASP A 153 -9.46 14.14 -1.30
CA ASP A 153 -8.87 15.21 -2.10
C ASP A 153 -8.12 14.66 -3.32
N ILE A 154 -7.30 13.60 -3.12
CA ILE A 154 -6.51 13.04 -4.22
C ILE A 154 -7.36 12.25 -5.21
N ILE A 155 -8.42 11.55 -4.77
CA ILE A 155 -9.33 10.86 -5.69
C ILE A 155 -10.07 11.90 -6.55
N ARG A 156 -10.63 12.96 -5.96
CA ARG A 156 -11.27 14.05 -6.71
C ARG A 156 -10.32 14.71 -7.70
N ALA A 157 -9.07 14.98 -7.28
CA ALA A 157 -8.06 15.55 -8.17
C ALA A 157 -7.73 14.57 -9.32
N GLY A 158 -7.65 13.28 -9.01
CA GLY A 158 -7.37 12.22 -9.96
C GLY A 158 -8.39 12.11 -11.09
N LEU A 159 -9.68 12.42 -10.84
CA LEU A 159 -10.72 12.42 -11.87
C LEU A 159 -10.38 13.34 -13.08
N ARG A 160 -9.58 14.38 -12.86
CA ARG A 160 -9.13 15.30 -13.94
C ARG A 160 -7.95 14.74 -14.75
N HIS A 161 -7.40 13.61 -14.35
CA HIS A 161 -6.25 12.98 -15.01
C HIS A 161 -6.63 11.92 -16.04
N ASN A 162 -7.92 11.73 -16.35
CA ASN A 162 -8.42 10.66 -17.23
C ASN A 162 -7.84 9.31 -16.80
N ILE A 163 -8.13 8.91 -15.57
CA ILE A 163 -7.73 7.64 -14.98
C ILE A 163 -8.72 6.57 -15.43
N ASP A 164 -8.20 5.48 -16.02
CA ASP A 164 -9.00 4.32 -16.41
C ASP A 164 -9.16 3.35 -15.23
N TRP A 165 -8.11 3.18 -14.41
CA TRP A 165 -8.12 2.34 -13.22
C TRP A 165 -7.74 3.10 -11.95
N VAL A 166 -8.53 2.94 -10.91
CA VAL A 166 -8.27 3.43 -9.55
C VAL A 166 -7.78 2.26 -8.70
N LEU A 167 -6.50 2.28 -8.32
CA LEU A 167 -5.94 1.36 -7.32
C LEU A 167 -5.88 2.07 -5.98
N LEU A 168 -6.72 1.68 -5.04
CA LEU A 168 -6.72 2.20 -3.68
C LEU A 168 -6.14 1.14 -2.75
N SER A 169 -5.03 1.44 -2.08
CA SER A 169 -4.30 0.46 -1.26
C SER A 169 -5.16 -0.13 -0.15
N GLU A 170 -6.00 0.71 0.48
CA GLU A 170 -6.93 0.27 1.51
C GLU A 170 -8.09 1.26 1.63
N SER A 171 -9.31 0.72 1.67
CA SER A 171 -10.54 1.47 1.90
C SER A 171 -10.99 1.28 3.35
N ARG A 172 -11.08 2.38 4.11
CA ARG A 172 -11.38 2.36 5.56
C ARG A 172 -12.51 3.29 5.98
N GLY A 173 -12.91 4.24 5.16
CA GLY A 173 -13.79 5.30 5.60
C GLY A 173 -14.46 6.12 4.50
N PRO A 174 -14.54 7.43 4.65
CA PRO A 174 -15.30 8.31 3.76
C PRO A 174 -14.79 8.36 2.32
N GLU A 175 -13.55 7.92 2.05
CA GLU A 175 -13.00 7.80 0.69
C GLU A 175 -13.77 6.83 -0.20
N VAL A 176 -14.54 5.89 0.38
CA VAL A 176 -15.41 4.97 -0.36
C VAL A 176 -16.40 5.72 -1.24
N MET A 177 -16.95 6.82 -0.75
CA MET A 177 -17.91 7.63 -1.53
C MET A 177 -17.24 8.25 -2.75
N GLU A 178 -16.01 8.76 -2.62
CA GLU A 178 -15.27 9.31 -3.76
C GLU A 178 -14.84 8.21 -4.73
N LEU A 179 -14.52 7.03 -4.22
CA LEU A 179 -14.25 5.86 -5.05
C LEU A 179 -15.50 5.50 -5.89
N LEU A 180 -16.68 5.41 -5.26
CA LEU A 180 -17.94 5.15 -5.96
C LEU A 180 -18.25 6.25 -6.99
N ASN A 181 -17.98 7.52 -6.67
CA ASN A 181 -18.11 8.63 -7.61
C ASN A 181 -17.16 8.45 -8.81
N SER A 182 -15.94 7.98 -8.60
CA SER A 182 -15.01 7.69 -9.71
C SER A 182 -15.49 6.57 -10.62
N LEU A 183 -16.12 5.53 -10.07
CA LEU A 183 -16.73 4.46 -10.86
C LEU A 183 -17.88 4.97 -11.74
N SER A 184 -18.65 5.96 -11.24
CA SER A 184 -19.74 6.57 -12.03
C SER A 184 -19.25 7.35 -13.25
N THR A 185 -17.96 7.71 -13.30
CA THR A 185 -17.33 8.35 -14.47
C THR A 185 -16.80 7.36 -15.51
N GLY A 186 -16.94 6.05 -15.25
CA GLY A 186 -16.48 4.98 -16.12
C GLY A 186 -15.11 4.41 -15.77
N ALA A 187 -14.47 4.87 -14.69
CA ALA A 187 -13.23 4.28 -14.21
C ALA A 187 -13.48 2.91 -13.53
N TYR A 188 -12.52 2.00 -13.65
CA TYR A 188 -12.53 0.72 -12.95
C TYR A 188 -11.76 0.83 -11.62
N CYS A 189 -12.04 -0.05 -10.68
CA CYS A 189 -11.43 0.04 -9.36
C CYS A 189 -10.91 -1.31 -8.88
N MET A 190 -9.78 -1.25 -8.19
CA MET A 190 -9.29 -2.35 -7.38
C MET A 190 -8.87 -1.82 -6.01
N THR A 191 -9.42 -2.37 -4.93
CA THR A 191 -9.12 -1.93 -3.56
C THR A 191 -9.07 -3.10 -2.59
N THR A 192 -8.42 -2.86 -1.45
CA THR A 192 -8.47 -3.82 -0.32
C THR A 192 -9.29 -3.24 0.84
N MET A 193 -9.90 -4.12 1.62
CA MET A 193 -10.62 -3.75 2.83
C MET A 193 -10.45 -4.79 3.94
N HIS A 194 -10.66 -4.37 5.18
CA HIS A 194 -10.69 -5.23 6.37
C HIS A 194 -12.09 -5.63 6.74
#